data_3b2c7fcf136125cb55030bc56a728d39
#
_entry.id   3b2c7fcf136125cb55030bc56a728d39
#
_cell.length_a   1.000
_cell.length_b   1.000
_cell.length_c   1.000
_cell.angle_alpha   90.00
_cell.angle_beta   90.00
_cell.angle_gamma   90.00
#
_symmetry.space_group_name_H-M   'P 1'
#
loop_
_entity.id
_entity.type
_entity.pdbx_description
1 polymer ?
#
loop_
_entity_poly.entity_id
_entity_poly.type
_entity_poly.pdbx_seq_one_letter_code
_entity_poly.pdbx_strand_id
1 'polypeptide(L)'
;SSDLSILDKPISKPLDREELGIDSSKYLICYLGRHNEIKGYDQLKLFAEHILSKDSRFEFVIAGNEEPLTRLDHPNWKELGWINYGNRLVSSSDIFILPNKETYFDLVTLEVMREGIPILMSRTGGNKFFERYGEEYGIFLYNYGDIKDQEAQFNKMIYELENGILKVKAKKLRNLFIEHFTMEHYISRYIETVKNIC
;
A
#
# COMPACT_ATOMS: atom_id res chain seq x y z
N SER A 1 -13.15 3.41 13.99
CA SER A 1 -13.54 2.01 14.23
C SER A 1 -13.07 1.17 13.06
N SER A 2 -12.23 0.21 13.34
CA SER A 2 -11.77 -0.77 12.36
C SER A 2 -12.90 -1.77 12.10
N ASP A 3 -13.64 -1.54 11.03
CA ASP A 3 -14.67 -2.47 10.58
C ASP A 3 -14.01 -3.61 9.79
N LEU A 4 -13.77 -4.72 10.49
CA LEU A 4 -13.15 -5.90 9.88
C LEU A 4 -14.05 -6.58 8.81
N SER A 5 -15.35 -6.26 8.74
CA SER A 5 -16.24 -6.81 7.70
C SER A 5 -15.80 -6.41 6.28
N ILE A 6 -14.95 -5.38 6.16
CA ILE A 6 -14.37 -4.97 4.89
C ILE A 6 -13.53 -6.08 4.24
N LEU A 7 -12.97 -7.00 5.03
CA LEU A 7 -12.11 -8.08 4.53
C LEU A 7 -12.88 -9.12 3.69
N ASP A 8 -14.19 -9.26 3.89
CA ASP A 8 -15.01 -10.22 3.14
C ASP A 8 -15.62 -9.64 1.86
N LYS A 9 -15.34 -8.37 1.55
CA LYS A 9 -15.84 -7.74 0.34
C LYS A 9 -15.13 -8.26 -0.92
N PRO A 10 -15.82 -8.34 -2.06
CA PRO A 10 -15.18 -8.66 -3.34
C PRO A 10 -14.18 -7.58 -3.74
N ILE A 11 -13.34 -7.88 -4.75
CA ILE A 11 -12.46 -6.87 -5.36
C ILE A 11 -13.28 -5.65 -5.75
N SER A 12 -12.75 -4.48 -5.45
CA SER A 12 -13.37 -3.21 -5.78
C SER A 12 -13.25 -2.93 -7.28
N LYS A 13 -14.30 -2.36 -7.87
CA LYS A 13 -14.20 -1.84 -9.23
C LYS A 13 -13.22 -0.65 -9.22
N PRO A 14 -12.15 -0.66 -10.02
CA PRO A 14 -11.23 0.46 -10.10
C PRO A 14 -11.95 1.78 -10.45
N LEU A 15 -11.36 2.89 -10.06
CA LEU A 15 -11.75 4.21 -10.54
C LEU A 15 -11.25 4.38 -11.96
N ASP A 16 -11.92 5.21 -12.72
CA ASP A 16 -11.38 5.70 -13.99
C ASP A 16 -10.27 6.72 -13.69
N ARG A 17 -9.06 6.45 -14.21
CA ARG A 17 -7.91 7.34 -14.01
C ARG A 17 -8.12 8.70 -14.66
N GLU A 18 -8.85 8.76 -15.77
CA GLU A 18 -9.18 10.03 -16.44
C GLU A 18 -10.13 10.87 -15.57
N GLU A 19 -11.11 10.26 -14.90
CA GLU A 19 -11.97 10.96 -13.92
C GLU A 19 -11.18 11.53 -12.74
N LEU A 20 -10.06 10.90 -12.37
CA LEU A 20 -9.13 11.41 -11.39
C LEU A 20 -8.18 12.48 -11.97
N GLY A 21 -8.23 12.75 -13.28
CA GLY A 21 -7.28 13.61 -13.97
C GLY A 21 -5.86 13.03 -13.97
N ILE A 22 -5.72 11.72 -14.02
CA ILE A 22 -4.45 11.00 -14.06
C ILE A 22 -4.20 10.54 -15.49
N ASP A 23 -3.02 10.84 -16.00
CA ASP A 23 -2.59 10.36 -17.31
C ASP A 23 -2.47 8.83 -17.30
N SER A 24 -3.22 8.15 -18.17
CA SER A 24 -3.24 6.69 -18.27
C SER A 24 -1.90 6.07 -18.67
N SER A 25 -0.98 6.87 -19.21
CA SER A 25 0.39 6.44 -19.54
C SER A 25 1.34 6.39 -18.34
N LYS A 26 0.94 6.96 -17.20
CA LYS A 26 1.75 7.01 -15.99
C LYS A 26 1.48 5.82 -15.07
N TYR A 27 2.51 5.44 -14.34
CA TYR A 27 2.39 4.51 -13.22
C TYR A 27 1.82 5.22 -11.99
N LEU A 28 0.75 4.65 -11.45
CA LEU A 28 0.02 5.21 -10.32
C LEU A 28 0.53 4.61 -9.00
N ILE A 29 1.09 5.47 -8.16
CA ILE A 29 1.57 5.12 -6.83
C ILE A 29 0.56 5.65 -5.80
N CYS A 30 -0.02 4.75 -5.01
CA CYS A 30 -1.09 5.09 -4.07
C CYS A 30 -0.61 5.08 -2.61
N TYR A 31 -1.13 6.02 -1.84
CA TYR A 31 -1.04 6.05 -0.38
C TYR A 31 -2.41 6.36 0.24
N LEU A 32 -2.78 5.62 1.28
CA LEU A 32 -3.96 5.89 2.10
C LEU A 32 -3.55 6.00 3.56
N GLY A 33 -3.73 7.16 4.17
CA GLY A 33 -3.39 7.34 5.57
C GLY A 33 -3.41 8.79 6.03
N ARG A 34 -3.30 8.96 7.36
CA ARG A 34 -3.17 10.28 7.96
C ARG A 34 -1.80 10.88 7.62
N HIS A 35 -1.76 12.20 7.39
CA HIS A 35 -0.55 12.93 7.05
C HIS A 35 0.27 13.29 8.30
N ASN A 36 0.87 12.30 8.92
CA ASN A 36 1.71 12.48 10.11
C ASN A 36 2.98 11.62 10.06
N GLU A 37 3.93 11.91 10.93
CA GLU A 37 5.22 11.23 11.00
C GLU A 37 5.10 9.74 11.37
N ILE A 38 4.12 9.37 12.22
CA ILE A 38 3.91 7.97 12.61
C ILE A 38 3.57 7.12 11.39
N LYS A 39 2.76 7.69 10.47
CA LYS A 39 2.42 7.07 9.19
C LYS A 39 3.49 7.26 8.11
N GLY A 40 4.60 7.95 8.43
CA GLY A 40 5.72 8.17 7.52
C GLY A 40 5.41 9.09 6.35
N TYR A 41 4.41 9.97 6.49
CA TYR A 41 4.02 10.86 5.41
C TYR A 41 5.13 11.85 5.03
N ASP A 42 5.95 12.28 5.98
CA ASP A 42 7.17 13.06 5.77
C ASP A 42 8.18 12.30 4.88
N GLN A 43 8.40 11.01 5.16
CA GLN A 43 9.28 10.15 4.37
C GLN A 43 8.70 9.88 2.98
N LEU A 44 7.38 9.73 2.87
CA LEU A 44 6.71 9.60 1.58
C LEU A 44 6.96 10.81 0.68
N LYS A 45 6.87 12.03 1.23
CA LYS A 45 7.16 13.26 0.47
C LYS A 45 8.60 13.31 0.00
N LEU A 46 9.56 13.05 0.88
CA LEU A 46 10.99 13.02 0.53
C LEU A 46 11.27 11.98 -0.57
N PHE A 47 10.67 10.80 -0.46
CA PHE A 47 10.80 9.76 -1.47
C PHE A 47 10.18 10.17 -2.81
N ALA A 48 8.97 10.73 -2.79
CA ALA A 48 8.29 11.19 -4.00
C ALA A 48 9.08 12.30 -4.71
N GLU A 49 9.58 13.31 -3.98
CA GLU A 49 10.45 14.35 -4.53
C GLU A 49 11.68 13.74 -5.21
N HIS A 50 12.32 12.78 -4.52
CA HIS A 50 13.51 12.10 -5.06
C HIS A 50 13.22 11.33 -6.35
N ILE A 51 12.12 10.58 -6.41
CA ILE A 51 11.75 9.80 -7.60
C ILE A 51 11.29 10.73 -8.73
N LEU A 52 10.41 11.69 -8.44
CA LEU A 52 9.84 12.58 -9.44
C LEU A 52 10.86 13.55 -10.05
N SER A 53 11.95 13.86 -9.33
CA SER A 53 13.07 14.61 -9.88
C SER A 53 13.85 13.86 -10.97
N LYS A 54 13.71 12.53 -11.03
CA LYS A 54 14.45 11.65 -11.95
C LYS A 54 13.56 11.10 -13.07
N ASP A 55 12.27 10.88 -12.79
CA ASP A 55 11.37 10.17 -13.71
C ASP A 55 9.93 10.70 -13.61
N SER A 56 9.45 11.32 -14.67
CA SER A 56 8.11 11.89 -14.77
C SER A 56 7.00 10.86 -15.08
N ARG A 57 7.34 9.60 -15.30
CA ARG A 57 6.37 8.51 -15.59
C ARG A 57 5.53 8.12 -14.38
N PHE A 58 5.88 8.59 -13.18
CA PHE A 58 5.15 8.29 -11.96
C PHE A 58 4.16 9.41 -11.62
N GLU A 59 3.04 9.02 -11.03
CA GLU A 59 2.09 9.92 -10.39
C GLU A 59 1.72 9.36 -9.02
N PHE A 60 1.87 10.20 -8.00
CA PHE A 60 1.50 9.86 -6.63
C PHE A 60 0.09 10.36 -6.35
N VAL A 61 -0.80 9.46 -5.92
CA VAL A 61 -2.17 9.79 -5.53
C VAL A 61 -2.38 9.42 -4.08
N ILE A 62 -2.71 10.44 -3.31
CA ILE A 62 -2.70 10.42 -1.87
C ILE A 62 -4.11 10.67 -1.36
N ALA A 63 -4.57 9.87 -0.40
CA ALA A 63 -5.82 10.14 0.28
C ALA A 63 -5.68 10.01 1.79
N GLY A 64 -6.26 10.98 2.50
CA GLY A 64 -6.23 11.10 3.95
C GLY A 64 -6.42 12.54 4.41
N ASN A 65 -6.32 12.78 5.70
CA ASN A 65 -6.40 14.13 6.25
C ASN A 65 -5.02 14.79 6.22
N GLU A 66 -4.96 16.02 5.70
CA GLU A 66 -3.74 16.84 5.54
C GLU A 66 -3.19 17.40 6.87
N GLU A 67 -3.49 16.82 8.01
CA GLU A 67 -3.03 17.29 9.30
C GLU A 67 -2.23 16.21 10.05
N PRO A 68 -1.15 16.61 10.73
CA PRO A 68 -0.53 17.93 10.84
C PRO A 68 0.41 18.30 9.68
N LEU A 69 0.74 17.36 8.78
CA LEU A 69 1.68 17.59 7.68
C LEU A 69 0.95 17.97 6.40
N THR A 70 1.46 19.00 5.74
CA THR A 70 0.92 19.50 4.47
C THR A 70 1.39 18.66 3.27
N ARG A 71 0.63 18.73 2.19
CA ARG A 71 0.94 18.06 0.92
C ARG A 71 2.27 18.51 0.29
N LEU A 72 2.76 17.70 -0.65
CA LEU A 72 3.85 18.08 -1.55
C LEU A 72 3.31 18.95 -2.67
N ASP A 73 3.98 20.05 -3.00
CA ASP A 73 3.68 20.90 -4.16
C ASP A 73 4.45 20.38 -5.39
N HIS A 74 3.83 19.48 -6.14
CA HIS A 74 4.42 18.90 -7.35
C HIS A 74 3.30 18.50 -8.34
N PRO A 75 3.45 18.74 -9.67
CA PRO A 75 2.40 18.44 -10.66
C PRO A 75 2.00 16.95 -10.71
N ASN A 76 2.91 16.02 -10.40
CA ASN A 76 2.66 14.58 -10.35
C ASN A 76 2.34 14.08 -8.91
N TRP A 77 1.91 14.97 -8.03
CA TRP A 77 1.40 14.65 -6.71
C TRP A 77 -0.04 15.14 -6.59
N LYS A 78 -0.96 14.21 -6.47
CA LYS A 78 -2.39 14.52 -6.36
C LYS A 78 -2.91 14.19 -4.97
N GLU A 79 -3.43 15.19 -4.30
CA GLU A 79 -4.05 15.06 -2.99
C GLU A 79 -5.57 15.03 -3.15
N LEU A 80 -6.20 13.96 -2.66
CA LEU A 80 -7.66 13.79 -2.73
C LEU A 80 -8.36 14.15 -1.41
N GLY A 81 -7.59 14.42 -0.34
CA GLY A 81 -8.16 14.59 0.99
C GLY A 81 -8.79 13.29 1.51
N TRP A 82 -9.71 13.41 2.47
CA TRP A 82 -10.43 12.24 2.97
C TRP A 82 -11.47 11.73 1.96
N ILE A 83 -11.44 10.43 1.69
CA ILE A 83 -12.35 9.76 0.74
C ILE A 83 -13.01 8.54 1.40
N ASN A 84 -14.20 8.16 0.93
CA ASN A 84 -14.92 6.95 1.37
C ASN A 84 -14.82 5.77 0.40
N TYR A 85 -14.08 5.94 -0.69
CA TYR A 85 -13.87 4.94 -1.75
C TYR A 85 -12.41 4.51 -1.88
N GLY A 86 -11.66 4.49 -0.76
CA GLY A 86 -10.22 4.19 -0.74
C GLY A 86 -9.86 2.86 -1.41
N ASN A 87 -10.68 1.82 -1.23
CA ASN A 87 -10.45 0.52 -1.89
C ASN A 87 -10.47 0.60 -3.42
N ARG A 88 -11.36 1.43 -3.99
CA ARG A 88 -11.42 1.65 -5.43
C ARG A 88 -10.18 2.40 -5.93
N LEU A 89 -9.68 3.34 -5.13
CA LEU A 89 -8.41 4.03 -5.43
C LEU A 89 -7.24 3.04 -5.42
N VAL A 90 -7.16 2.19 -4.41
CA VAL A 90 -6.15 1.11 -4.33
C VAL A 90 -6.23 0.22 -5.57
N SER A 91 -7.43 -0.28 -5.93
CA SER A 91 -7.63 -1.12 -7.13
C SER A 91 -7.23 -0.47 -8.45
N SER A 92 -7.13 0.88 -8.48
CA SER A 92 -6.72 1.65 -9.66
C SER A 92 -5.21 1.82 -9.75
N SER A 93 -4.47 1.52 -8.67
CA SER A 93 -3.03 1.78 -8.57
C SER A 93 -2.19 0.62 -9.08
N ASP A 94 -0.95 0.92 -9.44
CA ASP A 94 0.05 -0.07 -9.84
C ASP A 94 0.88 -0.53 -8.63
N ILE A 95 1.13 0.37 -7.68
CA ILE A 95 1.90 0.13 -6.45
C ILE A 95 1.24 0.88 -5.30
N PHE A 96 1.19 0.26 -4.12
CA PHE A 96 0.83 0.91 -2.87
C PHE A 96 2.07 1.14 -2.01
N ILE A 97 2.19 2.34 -1.41
CA ILE A 97 3.29 2.66 -0.48
C ILE A 97 2.77 2.73 0.96
N LEU A 98 3.47 2.04 1.87
CA LEU A 98 3.20 2.05 3.31
C LEU A 98 4.47 2.44 4.08
N PRO A 99 4.77 3.74 4.24
CA PRO A 99 6.05 4.23 4.75
C PRO A 99 6.09 4.39 6.26
N ASN A 100 5.30 3.66 7.01
CA ASN A 100 5.12 3.82 8.45
C ASN A 100 6.44 3.87 9.23
N LYS A 101 6.59 4.89 10.07
CA LYS A 101 7.65 4.96 11.08
C LYS A 101 7.39 3.96 12.21
N GLU A 102 6.12 3.89 12.65
CA GLU A 102 5.66 2.99 13.69
C GLU A 102 4.30 2.40 13.30
N THR A 103 4.15 1.11 13.53
CA THR A 103 2.86 0.43 13.34
C THR A 103 2.78 -0.83 14.18
N TYR A 104 1.60 -1.12 14.74
CA TYR A 104 1.33 -2.43 15.33
C TYR A 104 0.92 -3.43 14.24
N PHE A 105 -0.16 -3.12 13.53
CA PHE A 105 -0.66 -3.85 12.39
C PHE A 105 -1.67 -2.96 11.65
N ASP A 106 -1.35 -2.55 10.45
CA ASP A 106 -2.24 -1.70 9.67
C ASP A 106 -3.24 -2.53 8.86
N LEU A 107 -4.52 -2.32 9.12
CA LEU A 107 -5.60 -2.99 8.36
C LEU A 107 -5.57 -2.62 6.88
N VAL A 108 -5.08 -1.43 6.53
CA VAL A 108 -4.91 -1.04 5.13
C VAL A 108 -4.03 -2.01 4.36
N THR A 109 -3.05 -2.66 5.02
CA THR A 109 -2.24 -3.71 4.40
C THR A 109 -3.11 -4.86 3.90
N LEU A 110 -4.06 -5.33 4.72
CA LEU A 110 -4.97 -6.40 4.34
C LEU A 110 -5.94 -5.97 3.24
N GLU A 111 -6.40 -4.72 3.26
CA GLU A 111 -7.25 -4.16 2.21
C GLU A 111 -6.50 -4.14 0.87
N VAL A 112 -5.23 -3.72 0.87
CA VAL A 112 -4.37 -3.68 -0.31
C VAL A 112 -4.08 -5.09 -0.83
N MET A 113 -3.77 -6.04 0.07
CA MET A 113 -3.59 -7.46 -0.29
C MET A 113 -4.85 -8.05 -0.92
N ARG A 114 -6.03 -7.71 -0.40
CA ARG A 114 -7.32 -8.14 -0.96
C ARG A 114 -7.49 -7.64 -2.39
N GLU A 115 -7.14 -6.39 -2.67
CA GLU A 115 -7.18 -5.83 -4.02
C GLU A 115 -6.06 -6.39 -4.93
N GLY A 116 -5.08 -7.07 -4.37
CA GLY A 116 -3.97 -7.66 -5.10
C GLY A 116 -3.00 -6.60 -5.64
N ILE A 117 -2.81 -5.51 -4.94
CA ILE A 117 -1.88 -4.46 -5.34
C ILE A 117 -0.54 -4.66 -4.62
N PRO A 118 0.59 -4.75 -5.35
CA PRO A 118 1.91 -4.88 -4.75
C PRO A 118 2.26 -3.73 -3.80
N ILE A 119 2.98 -4.04 -2.73
CA ILE A 119 3.21 -3.12 -1.63
C ILE A 119 4.71 -2.85 -1.45
N LEU A 120 5.08 -1.57 -1.45
CA LEU A 120 6.37 -1.09 -0.95
C LEU A 120 6.19 -0.61 0.49
N MET A 121 6.75 -1.32 1.47
CA MET A 121 6.54 -0.97 2.88
C MET A 121 7.84 -0.85 3.68
N SER A 122 7.81 0.02 4.67
CA SER A 122 8.90 0.14 5.64
C SER A 122 9.01 -1.09 6.52
N ARG A 123 10.23 -1.50 6.86
CA ARG A 123 10.55 -2.62 7.76
C ARG A 123 10.44 -2.19 9.22
N THR A 124 9.23 -1.80 9.65
CA THR A 124 8.97 -1.30 11.01
C THR A 124 7.83 -2.06 11.67
N GLY A 125 7.86 -2.18 12.99
CA GLY A 125 6.76 -2.72 13.80
C GLY A 125 6.11 -3.97 13.21
N GLY A 126 4.79 -3.95 13.08
CA GLY A 126 3.99 -5.04 12.53
C GLY A 126 4.23 -5.35 11.04
N ASN A 127 4.81 -4.42 10.27
CA ASN A 127 5.17 -4.68 8.87
C ASN A 127 6.20 -5.80 8.74
N LYS A 128 7.07 -6.00 9.76
CA LYS A 128 8.04 -7.10 9.80
C LYS A 128 7.39 -8.48 9.73
N PHE A 129 6.13 -8.59 10.13
CA PHE A 129 5.39 -9.85 9.99
C PHE A 129 5.35 -10.33 8.54
N PHE A 130 5.33 -9.42 7.57
CA PHE A 130 5.23 -9.74 6.15
C PHE A 130 6.56 -10.11 5.50
N GLU A 131 7.70 -10.02 6.20
CA GLU A 131 9.01 -10.47 5.70
C GLU A 131 9.01 -11.95 5.28
N ARG A 132 8.21 -12.77 5.96
CA ARG A 132 8.05 -14.20 5.67
C ARG A 132 7.46 -14.49 4.29
N TYR A 133 6.76 -13.54 3.72
CA TYR A 133 6.16 -13.63 2.39
C TYR A 133 7.03 -12.89 1.36
N GLY A 134 7.43 -11.68 1.69
CA GLY A 134 8.39 -10.87 0.94
C GLY A 134 8.04 -10.68 -0.53
N GLU A 135 9.07 -10.50 -1.30
CA GLU A 135 8.98 -10.16 -2.71
C GLU A 135 8.28 -11.23 -3.57
N GLU A 136 8.31 -12.48 -3.17
CA GLU A 136 7.61 -13.56 -3.91
C GLU A 136 6.11 -13.28 -4.02
N TYR A 137 5.55 -12.61 -3.01
CA TYR A 137 4.14 -12.23 -2.96
C TYR A 137 3.90 -10.75 -3.31
N GLY A 138 4.89 -10.05 -3.86
CA GLY A 138 4.75 -8.65 -4.22
C GLY A 138 4.81 -7.68 -3.04
N ILE A 139 5.44 -8.11 -1.93
CA ILE A 139 5.69 -7.27 -0.75
C ILE A 139 7.18 -6.95 -0.69
N PHE A 140 7.52 -5.68 -0.90
CA PHE A 140 8.89 -5.20 -0.92
C PHE A 140 9.14 -4.38 0.34
N LEU A 141 10.10 -4.80 1.16
CA LEU A 141 10.43 -4.15 2.42
C LEU A 141 11.73 -3.38 2.30
N TYR A 142 11.73 -2.16 2.81
CA TYR A 142 12.91 -1.30 2.89
C TYR A 142 13.16 -0.82 4.34
N ASN A 143 14.39 -0.45 4.65
CA ASN A 143 14.76 0.09 5.95
C ASN A 143 14.27 1.52 6.09
N TYR A 144 13.45 1.81 7.10
CA TYR A 144 12.87 3.13 7.33
C TYR A 144 13.98 4.19 7.46
N GLY A 145 13.81 5.32 6.77
CA GLY A 145 14.79 6.41 6.73
C GLY A 145 15.96 6.20 5.77
N ASP A 146 16.07 5.02 5.15
CA ASP A 146 17.08 4.74 4.11
C ASP A 146 16.46 4.93 2.71
N ILE A 147 16.61 6.13 2.17
CA ILE A 147 16.07 6.48 0.85
C ILE A 147 16.72 5.66 -0.28
N LYS A 148 17.97 5.23 -0.12
CA LYS A 148 18.66 4.43 -1.13
C LYS A 148 18.12 3.01 -1.17
N ASP A 149 17.86 2.41 -0.01
CA ASP A 149 17.24 1.09 0.08
C ASP A 149 15.80 1.16 -0.44
N GLN A 150 15.03 2.19 -0.06
CA GLN A 150 13.68 2.41 -0.59
C GLN A 150 13.66 2.54 -2.11
N GLU A 151 14.57 3.34 -2.70
CA GLU A 151 14.72 3.49 -4.15
C GLU A 151 15.12 2.16 -4.81
N ALA A 152 16.01 1.39 -4.20
CA ALA A 152 16.42 0.10 -4.75
C ALA A 152 15.25 -0.89 -4.83
N GLN A 153 14.45 -0.99 -3.76
CA GLN A 153 13.25 -1.83 -3.75
C GLN A 153 12.19 -1.33 -4.74
N PHE A 154 11.99 -0.02 -4.83
CA PHE A 154 11.08 0.58 -5.79
C PHE A 154 11.49 0.29 -7.23
N ASN A 155 12.75 0.52 -7.59
CA ASN A 155 13.26 0.25 -8.93
C ASN A 155 13.11 -1.22 -9.32
N LYS A 156 13.28 -2.14 -8.36
CA LYS A 156 13.00 -3.55 -8.57
C LYS A 156 11.53 -3.80 -8.89
N MET A 157 10.62 -3.16 -8.14
CA MET A 157 9.18 -3.26 -8.43
C MET A 157 8.85 -2.73 -9.83
N ILE A 158 9.44 -1.60 -10.23
CA ILE A 158 9.21 -1.02 -11.56
C ILE A 158 9.73 -1.95 -12.65
N TYR A 159 10.94 -2.50 -12.51
CA TYR A 159 11.45 -3.50 -13.44
C TYR A 159 10.49 -4.69 -13.57
N GLU A 160 10.00 -5.22 -12.46
CA GLU A 160 9.06 -6.35 -12.45
C GLU A 160 7.68 -5.98 -13.04
N LEU A 161 7.23 -4.73 -12.83
CA LEU A 161 6.00 -4.21 -13.42
C LEU A 161 6.09 -4.16 -14.95
N GLU A 162 7.17 -3.56 -15.47
CA GLU A 162 7.43 -3.44 -16.91
C GLU A 162 7.59 -4.78 -17.62
N ASN A 163 8.07 -5.80 -16.91
CA ASN A 163 8.25 -7.16 -17.44
C ASN A 163 7.08 -8.12 -17.14
N GLY A 164 5.98 -7.63 -16.58
CA GLY A 164 4.79 -8.42 -16.28
C GLY A 164 4.94 -9.39 -15.09
N ILE A 165 6.09 -9.42 -14.42
CA ILE A 165 6.38 -10.27 -13.26
C ILE A 165 5.51 -9.85 -12.07
N LEU A 166 5.40 -8.55 -11.84
CA LEU A 166 4.65 -8.00 -10.72
C LEU A 166 3.16 -8.37 -10.77
N LYS A 167 2.59 -8.52 -11.97
CA LYS A 167 1.22 -8.99 -12.17
C LYS A 167 0.98 -10.43 -11.66
N VAL A 168 1.98 -11.29 -11.78
CA VAL A 168 1.93 -12.67 -11.25
C VAL A 168 1.99 -12.63 -9.72
N LYS A 169 2.88 -11.80 -9.17
CA LYS A 169 3.03 -11.61 -7.72
C LYS A 169 1.77 -10.99 -7.10
N ALA A 170 1.12 -10.05 -7.77
CA ALA A 170 -0.16 -9.47 -7.38
C ALA A 170 -1.26 -10.55 -7.19
N LYS A 171 -1.34 -11.52 -8.09
CA LYS A 171 -2.25 -12.67 -7.94
C LYS A 171 -1.89 -13.53 -6.73
N LYS A 172 -0.60 -13.80 -6.51
CA LYS A 172 -0.13 -14.54 -5.32
C LYS A 172 -0.48 -13.80 -4.04
N LEU A 173 -0.29 -12.47 -4.02
CA LEU A 173 -0.63 -11.61 -2.88
C LEU A 173 -2.11 -11.71 -2.49
N ARG A 174 -2.98 -11.65 -3.50
CA ARG A 174 -4.42 -11.82 -3.28
C ARG A 174 -4.77 -13.21 -2.78
N ASN A 175 -4.20 -14.27 -3.38
CA ASN A 175 -4.43 -15.63 -2.91
C ASN A 175 -3.97 -15.81 -1.46
N LEU A 176 -2.83 -15.26 -1.10
CA LEU A 176 -2.34 -15.22 0.27
C LEU A 176 -3.35 -14.57 1.22
N PHE A 177 -3.97 -13.45 0.80
CA PHE A 177 -5.03 -12.82 1.58
C PHE A 177 -6.23 -13.77 1.77
N ILE A 178 -6.72 -14.38 0.69
CA ILE A 178 -7.88 -15.30 0.73
C ILE A 178 -7.60 -16.50 1.62
N GLU A 179 -6.40 -17.07 1.56
CA GLU A 179 -6.01 -18.28 2.29
C GLU A 179 -5.75 -18.05 3.79
N HIS A 180 -5.42 -16.80 4.20
CA HIS A 180 -4.93 -16.58 5.56
C HIS A 180 -5.53 -15.38 6.31
N PHE A 181 -6.12 -14.41 5.61
CA PHE A 181 -6.44 -13.11 6.21
C PHE A 181 -7.91 -12.68 6.09
N THR A 182 -8.80 -13.55 5.62
CA THR A 182 -10.24 -13.29 5.62
C THR A 182 -10.79 -13.27 7.05
N MET A 183 -11.99 -12.72 7.22
CA MET A 183 -12.68 -12.69 8.50
C MET A 183 -12.90 -14.11 9.07
N GLU A 184 -13.21 -15.08 8.21
CA GLU A 184 -13.38 -16.48 8.60
C GLU A 184 -12.11 -17.05 9.25
N HIS A 185 -10.94 -16.81 8.64
CA HIS A 185 -9.66 -17.23 9.21
C HIS A 185 -9.34 -16.52 10.52
N TYR A 186 -9.69 -15.24 10.64
CA TYR A 186 -9.52 -14.51 11.89
C TYR A 186 -10.38 -15.11 13.02
N ILE A 187 -11.67 -15.33 12.75
CA ILE A 187 -12.61 -15.91 13.73
C ILE A 187 -12.16 -17.31 14.13
N SER A 188 -11.75 -18.16 13.20
CA SER A 188 -11.29 -19.53 13.48
C SER A 188 -10.09 -19.53 14.41
N ARG A 189 -9.08 -18.69 14.13
CA ARG A 189 -7.90 -18.55 15.01
C ARG A 189 -8.25 -18.00 16.38
N TYR A 190 -9.16 -17.04 16.45
CA TYR A 190 -9.63 -16.48 17.72
C TYR A 190 -10.30 -17.56 18.60
N ILE A 191 -11.22 -18.34 18.02
CA ILE A 191 -11.91 -19.42 18.72
C ILE A 191 -10.90 -20.48 19.21
N GLU A 192 -9.94 -20.86 18.39
CA GLU A 192 -8.89 -21.82 18.76
C GLU A 192 -8.05 -21.29 19.93
N THR A 193 -7.65 -20.03 19.88
CA THR A 193 -6.88 -19.39 20.97
C THR A 193 -7.67 -19.38 22.27
N VAL A 194 -8.96 -19.02 22.25
CA VAL A 194 -9.80 -19.00 23.44
C VAL A 194 -9.98 -20.41 24.03
N LYS A 195 -10.18 -21.44 23.19
CA LYS A 195 -10.29 -22.84 23.65
C LYS A 195 -9.02 -23.36 24.32
N ASN A 196 -7.85 -22.86 23.95
CA ASN A 196 -6.57 -23.28 24.53
C ASN A 196 -6.23 -22.54 25.85
N ILE A 197 -6.98 -21.51 26.21
CA ILE A 197 -6.81 -20.73 27.45
C ILE A 197 -7.79 -21.19 28.54
N CYS A 198 -8.92 -21.76 28.16
CA CYS A 198 -9.95 -22.30 29.05
C CYS A 198 -9.71 -23.82 29.28
#